data_536f114e9215555cad20966d37ff8be3
#
_entry.id   536f114e9215555cad20966d37ff8be3
#
_cell.length_a   1.000
_cell.length_b   1.000
_cell.length_c   1.000
_cell.angle_alpha   90.00
_cell.angle_beta   90.00
_cell.angle_gamma   90.00
#
_symmetry.space_group_name_H-M   'P 1'
#
loop_
_entity.id
_entity.type
_entity.pdbx_description
1 polymer ?
#
loop_
_entity_poly.entity_id
_entity_poly.type
_entity_poly.pdbx_seq_one_letter_code
_entity_poly.pdbx_strand_id
1 'polypeptide(L)'
;MKDRRRICLLRLSGPFDFLSETAGIKEHAMNRNRTLPLPEIKTPCFVVDLALLRKNLAILDRVRRETGVKILLAQKAFSMFSVYGVINGILDGTCASSPHEARLGREEFGKEVTAFAAAYSEQDLKELLTTCNRIIFNSFSQWKRFREIIRNSKDVKFGIRCNPEHSEGDVEIYDPCAPKSRLGIRRADFDGESLEGITGLHMHNLCEK
;
A
#
# COMPACT_ATOMS: atom_id res chain seq x y z
N MET A 1 -17.84 -1.01 -20.41
CA MET A 1 -17.22 -2.30 -20.73
C MET A 1 -16.00 -2.44 -19.81
N LYS A 2 -16.09 -3.27 -18.77
CA LYS A 2 -14.96 -3.54 -17.87
C LYS A 2 -14.02 -4.52 -18.58
N ASP A 3 -12.87 -4.02 -19.02
CA ASP A 3 -11.78 -4.88 -19.52
C ASP A 3 -11.24 -5.68 -18.31
N ARG A 4 -11.79 -6.87 -18.11
CA ARG A 4 -11.29 -7.82 -17.10
C ARG A 4 -10.03 -8.46 -17.68
N ARG A 5 -8.88 -7.82 -17.47
CA ARG A 5 -7.58 -8.46 -17.72
C ARG A 5 -7.58 -9.79 -16.98
N ARG A 6 -7.34 -10.85 -17.71
CA ARG A 6 -7.44 -12.21 -17.18
C ARG A 6 -6.35 -12.44 -16.15
N ILE A 7 -6.76 -12.80 -14.95
CA ILE A 7 -5.88 -13.18 -13.85
C ILE A 7 -6.00 -14.70 -13.72
N CYS A 8 -4.88 -15.39 -13.74
CA CYS A 8 -4.82 -16.82 -13.43
C CYS A 8 -4.21 -16.99 -12.05
N LEU A 9 -4.97 -17.56 -11.11
CA LEU A 9 -4.46 -17.93 -9.80
C LEU A 9 -4.05 -19.40 -9.82
N LEU A 10 -2.81 -19.67 -9.44
CA LEU A 10 -2.30 -21.03 -9.31
C LEU A 10 -2.42 -21.46 -7.85
N ARG A 11 -3.15 -22.55 -7.61
CA ARG A 11 -3.23 -23.21 -6.31
C ARG A 11 -2.27 -24.40 -6.31
N LEU A 12 -1.28 -24.38 -5.41
CA LEU A 12 -0.52 -25.59 -5.09
C LEU A 12 -1.28 -26.35 -4.01
N SER A 13 -1.62 -27.61 -4.29
CA SER A 13 -2.36 -28.49 -3.40
C SER A 13 -1.61 -28.76 -2.09
N GLY A 14 -2.25 -28.42 -0.97
CA GLY A 14 -1.92 -28.80 0.41
C GLY A 14 -3.18 -28.71 1.26
N PRO A 15 -3.27 -29.40 2.42
CA PRO A 15 -4.53 -29.66 3.11
C PRO A 15 -5.06 -28.45 3.87
N PHE A 16 -5.67 -27.50 3.18
CA PHE A 16 -6.58 -26.50 3.77
C PHE A 16 -7.55 -26.01 2.69
N ASP A 17 -8.71 -26.64 2.68
CA ASP A 17 -9.89 -26.13 1.99
C ASP A 17 -10.47 -24.96 2.76
N PHE A 18 -10.35 -23.77 2.23
CA PHE A 18 -11.24 -22.65 2.49
C PHE A 18 -11.04 -21.59 1.42
N LEU A 19 -11.87 -21.58 0.39
CA LEU A 19 -12.24 -20.38 -0.35
C LEU A 19 -13.51 -20.64 -1.15
N SER A 20 -14.59 -19.99 -0.73
CA SER A 20 -15.85 -19.91 -1.44
C SER A 20 -15.69 -19.23 -2.80
N GLU A 21 -16.51 -19.67 -3.73
CA GLU A 21 -16.67 -19.18 -5.09
C GLU A 21 -16.73 -17.66 -5.18
N THR A 22 -15.67 -17.06 -5.73
CA THR A 22 -15.74 -15.73 -6.30
C THR A 22 -15.57 -15.82 -7.82
N ALA A 23 -16.54 -15.27 -8.48
CA ALA A 23 -16.82 -15.38 -9.90
C ALA A 23 -15.60 -15.36 -10.85
N GLY A 24 -15.38 -16.46 -11.55
CA GLY A 24 -14.60 -16.50 -12.78
C GLY A 24 -13.10 -16.77 -12.66
N ILE A 25 -12.61 -17.19 -11.51
CA ILE A 25 -11.21 -17.55 -11.28
C ILE A 25 -11.04 -19.05 -11.47
N LYS A 26 -10.30 -19.47 -12.51
CA LYS A 26 -9.92 -20.88 -12.65
C LYS A 26 -8.68 -21.15 -11.80
N GLU A 27 -8.82 -21.93 -10.74
CA GLU A 27 -7.70 -22.47 -9.99
C GLU A 27 -7.12 -23.69 -10.71
N HIS A 28 -5.82 -23.66 -11.01
CA HIS A 28 -5.09 -24.78 -11.58
C HIS A 28 -4.12 -25.33 -10.55
N ALA A 29 -4.21 -26.63 -10.28
CA ALA A 29 -3.26 -27.33 -9.42
C ALA A 29 -1.92 -27.54 -10.17
N MET A 30 -0.82 -27.10 -9.58
CA MET A 30 0.52 -27.32 -10.13
C MET A 30 1.24 -28.50 -9.50
N ASN A 31 1.88 -29.31 -10.34
CA ASN A 31 2.78 -30.39 -9.93
C ASN A 31 4.11 -29.81 -9.41
N ARG A 32 4.84 -30.58 -8.59
CA ARG A 32 6.07 -30.20 -7.90
C ARG A 32 7.19 -29.64 -8.79
N ASN A 33 7.12 -29.80 -10.11
CA ASN A 33 8.13 -29.36 -11.09
C ASN A 33 7.92 -27.95 -11.65
N ARG A 34 7.04 -27.13 -11.07
CA ARG A 34 6.81 -25.70 -11.46
C ARG A 34 6.51 -25.48 -12.94
N THR A 35 6.02 -26.44 -13.66
CA THR A 35 5.60 -26.23 -15.05
C THR A 35 4.23 -25.59 -15.05
N LEU A 36 4.11 -24.38 -15.56
CA LEU A 36 2.82 -23.74 -15.77
C LEU A 36 2.05 -24.50 -16.85
N PRO A 37 0.75 -24.75 -16.68
CA PRO A 37 -0.10 -25.33 -17.73
C PRO A 37 -0.32 -24.26 -18.84
N LEU A 38 0.76 -23.80 -19.45
CA LEU A 38 0.76 -22.71 -20.45
C LEU A 38 -0.23 -22.91 -21.59
N PRO A 39 -0.47 -24.14 -22.10
CA PRO A 39 -1.44 -24.35 -23.17
C PRO A 39 -2.88 -23.99 -22.77
N GLU A 40 -3.21 -24.02 -21.48
CA GLU A 40 -4.54 -23.72 -20.95
C GLU A 40 -4.72 -22.25 -20.55
N ILE A 41 -3.63 -21.49 -20.49
CA ILE A 41 -3.63 -20.10 -20.06
C ILE A 41 -3.73 -19.20 -21.29
N LYS A 42 -4.79 -18.40 -21.37
CA LYS A 42 -4.91 -17.37 -22.41
C LYS A 42 -4.01 -16.19 -22.11
N THR A 43 -3.00 -15.98 -22.91
CA THR A 43 -2.08 -14.83 -22.82
C THR A 43 -2.58 -13.63 -23.63
N PRO A 44 -2.16 -12.37 -23.28
CA PRO A 44 -1.35 -12.02 -22.10
C PRO A 44 -2.16 -12.08 -20.79
N CYS A 45 -1.49 -12.50 -19.69
CA CYS A 45 -2.10 -12.53 -18.34
C CYS A 45 -1.02 -12.37 -17.26
N PHE A 46 -1.43 -11.92 -16.07
CA PHE A 46 -0.61 -11.97 -14.86
C PHE A 46 -0.90 -13.27 -14.12
N VAL A 47 0.14 -13.92 -13.61
CA VAL A 47 0.06 -15.18 -12.85
C VAL A 47 0.63 -14.97 -11.46
N VAL A 48 -0.13 -15.36 -10.43
CA VAL A 48 0.34 -15.35 -9.04
C VAL A 48 0.38 -16.77 -8.51
N ASP A 49 1.55 -17.18 -8.02
CA ASP A 49 1.72 -18.43 -7.28
C ASP A 49 1.28 -18.21 -5.82
N LEU A 50 0.10 -18.72 -5.48
CA LEU A 50 -0.49 -18.55 -4.15
C LEU A 50 0.32 -19.25 -3.04
N ALA A 51 1.07 -20.31 -3.35
CA ALA A 51 1.90 -20.97 -2.35
C ALA A 51 3.14 -20.11 -2.01
N LEU A 52 3.74 -19.48 -3.01
CA LEU A 52 4.83 -18.53 -2.79
C LEU A 52 4.32 -17.27 -2.09
N LEU A 53 3.16 -16.75 -2.47
CA LEU A 53 2.53 -15.63 -1.78
C LEU A 53 2.32 -15.92 -0.30
N ARG A 54 1.75 -17.09 0.05
CA ARG A 54 1.56 -17.50 1.46
C ARG A 54 2.88 -17.64 2.22
N LYS A 55 3.95 -18.14 1.59
CA LYS A 55 5.27 -18.21 2.21
C LYS A 55 5.83 -16.82 2.53
N ASN A 56 5.69 -15.87 1.61
CA ASN A 56 6.10 -14.49 1.85
C ASN A 56 5.27 -13.85 2.97
N LEU A 57 3.96 -14.06 2.96
CA LEU A 57 3.05 -13.57 4.01
C LEU A 57 3.39 -14.16 5.38
N ALA A 58 3.81 -15.42 5.46
CA ALA A 58 4.22 -16.04 6.73
C ALA A 58 5.47 -15.36 7.34
N ILE A 59 6.39 -14.84 6.51
CA ILE A 59 7.54 -14.05 6.98
C ILE A 59 7.05 -12.74 7.59
N LEU A 60 6.16 -12.02 6.88
CA LEU A 60 5.59 -10.76 7.35
C LEU A 60 4.76 -10.95 8.62
N ASP A 61 3.98 -12.04 8.72
CA ASP A 61 3.22 -12.36 9.92
C ASP A 61 4.12 -12.63 11.13
N ARG A 62 5.25 -13.32 10.93
CA ARG A 62 6.24 -13.52 11.98
C ARG A 62 6.78 -12.17 12.48
N VAL A 63 7.24 -11.31 11.58
CA VAL A 63 7.75 -9.97 11.93
C VAL A 63 6.68 -9.18 12.69
N ARG A 64 5.44 -9.18 12.20
CA ARG A 64 4.32 -8.48 12.84
C ARG A 64 4.07 -8.97 14.28
N ARG A 65 4.08 -10.29 14.49
CA ARG A 65 3.87 -10.89 15.82
C ARG A 65 5.03 -10.64 16.78
N GLU A 66 6.26 -10.70 16.29
CA GLU A 66 7.45 -10.53 17.12
C GLU A 66 7.68 -9.06 17.54
N THR A 67 7.29 -8.11 16.69
CA THR A 67 7.56 -6.68 16.92
C THR A 67 6.33 -5.86 17.33
N GLY A 68 5.13 -6.38 17.11
CA GLY A 68 3.88 -5.63 17.33
C GLY A 68 3.60 -4.53 16.28
N VAL A 69 4.40 -4.40 15.23
CA VAL A 69 4.18 -3.40 14.16
C VAL A 69 3.01 -3.79 13.29
N LYS A 70 2.33 -2.79 12.74
CA LYS A 70 1.37 -2.97 11.65
C LYS A 70 2.09 -2.96 10.31
N ILE A 71 1.74 -3.89 9.44
CA ILE A 71 2.28 -3.97 8.09
C ILE A 71 1.16 -3.69 7.09
N LEU A 72 1.37 -2.69 6.23
CA LEU A 72 0.43 -2.28 5.19
C LEU A 72 0.94 -2.68 3.80
N LEU A 73 0.03 -3.09 2.92
CA LEU A 73 0.32 -3.39 1.53
C LEU A 73 0.48 -2.09 0.73
N ALA A 74 1.64 -1.88 0.13
CA ALA A 74 1.87 -0.76 -0.79
C ALA A 74 1.23 -1.06 -2.17
N GLN A 75 0.07 -0.45 -2.45
CA GLN A 75 -0.71 -0.73 -3.67
C GLN A 75 0.00 -0.30 -4.95
N LYS A 76 0.84 0.74 -4.90
CA LYS A 76 1.68 1.13 -6.05
C LYS A 76 2.63 0.00 -6.51
N ALA A 77 3.05 -0.87 -5.59
CA ALA A 77 3.91 -2.01 -5.90
C ALA A 77 3.09 -3.26 -6.25
N PHE A 78 1.95 -3.45 -5.59
CA PHE A 78 1.10 -4.62 -5.82
C PHE A 78 -0.37 -4.30 -5.55
N SER A 79 -1.17 -4.23 -6.63
CA SER A 79 -2.60 -3.91 -6.56
C SER A 79 -3.48 -4.97 -7.21
N MET A 80 -3.04 -6.23 -7.23
CA MET A 80 -3.84 -7.35 -7.73
C MET A 80 -4.90 -7.74 -6.70
N PHE A 81 -6.03 -7.04 -6.72
CA PHE A 81 -7.09 -7.15 -5.72
C PHE A 81 -7.73 -8.55 -5.63
N SER A 82 -7.66 -9.36 -6.70
CA SER A 82 -8.17 -10.74 -6.70
C SER A 82 -7.50 -11.66 -5.66
N VAL A 83 -6.33 -11.28 -5.13
CA VAL A 83 -5.64 -12.01 -4.04
C VAL A 83 -5.66 -11.27 -2.70
N TYR A 84 -6.37 -10.15 -2.61
CA TYR A 84 -6.46 -9.39 -1.35
C TYR A 84 -7.09 -10.22 -0.22
N GLY A 85 -8.02 -11.12 -0.51
CA GLY A 85 -8.57 -12.03 0.48
C GLY A 85 -7.54 -12.95 1.15
N VAL A 86 -6.44 -13.29 0.45
CA VAL A 86 -5.31 -14.04 1.05
C VAL A 86 -4.41 -13.12 1.87
N ILE A 87 -4.19 -11.90 1.40
CA ILE A 87 -3.26 -10.93 2.01
C ILE A 87 -3.86 -10.30 3.26
N ASN A 88 -5.14 -9.93 3.24
CA ASN A 88 -5.79 -9.25 4.34
C ASN A 88 -5.96 -10.13 5.59
N GLY A 89 -5.85 -11.45 5.48
CA GLY A 89 -5.77 -12.35 6.63
C GLY A 89 -4.54 -12.08 7.53
N ILE A 90 -3.49 -11.49 6.95
CA ILE A 90 -2.20 -11.25 7.61
C ILE A 90 -1.90 -9.76 7.77
N LEU A 91 -1.97 -8.98 6.70
CA LEU A 91 -1.62 -7.57 6.74
C LEU A 91 -2.74 -6.70 7.33
N ASP A 92 -2.37 -5.55 7.88
CA ASP A 92 -3.24 -4.70 8.67
C ASP A 92 -3.98 -3.64 7.84
N GLY A 93 -3.63 -3.48 6.57
CA GLY A 93 -4.24 -2.50 5.68
C GLY A 93 -3.45 -2.27 4.41
N THR A 94 -3.70 -1.12 3.77
CA THR A 94 -3.07 -0.71 2.51
C THR A 94 -2.48 0.69 2.60
N CYS A 95 -1.42 0.93 1.81
CA CYS A 95 -0.90 2.27 1.51
C CYS A 95 -1.31 2.67 0.10
N ALA A 96 -1.93 3.84 -0.03
CA ALA A 96 -2.41 4.41 -1.28
C ALA A 96 -1.61 5.66 -1.68
N SER A 97 -1.34 5.82 -2.96
CA SER A 97 -0.68 7.00 -3.53
C SER A 97 -1.64 7.90 -4.32
N SER A 98 -2.91 7.51 -4.40
CA SER A 98 -3.97 8.22 -5.12
C SER A 98 -5.35 7.90 -4.53
N PRO A 99 -6.39 8.72 -4.83
CA PRO A 99 -7.78 8.40 -4.46
C PRO A 99 -8.26 7.05 -5.02
N HIS A 100 -7.81 6.68 -6.22
CA HIS A 100 -8.18 5.40 -6.85
C HIS A 100 -7.63 4.20 -6.06
N GLU A 101 -6.37 4.27 -5.63
CA GLU A 101 -5.78 3.24 -4.77
C GLU A 101 -6.45 3.22 -3.40
N ALA A 102 -6.78 4.38 -2.82
CA ALA A 102 -7.47 4.46 -1.54
C ALA A 102 -8.84 3.79 -1.60
N ARG A 103 -9.61 4.05 -2.67
CA ARG A 103 -10.90 3.40 -2.92
C ARG A 103 -10.75 1.90 -3.07
N LEU A 104 -9.77 1.44 -3.88
CA LEU A 104 -9.46 0.02 -4.04
C LEU A 104 -9.14 -0.65 -2.70
N GLY A 105 -8.31 0.00 -1.87
CA GLY A 105 -7.98 -0.49 -0.53
C GLY A 105 -9.21 -0.56 0.39
N ARG A 106 -10.07 0.44 0.33
CA ARG A 106 -11.30 0.48 1.14
C ARG A 106 -12.30 -0.59 0.73
N GLU A 107 -12.55 -0.75 -0.57
CA GLU A 107 -13.61 -1.62 -1.10
C GLU A 107 -13.16 -3.09 -1.15
N GLU A 108 -11.92 -3.37 -1.56
CA GLU A 108 -11.47 -4.74 -1.84
C GLU A 108 -10.60 -5.34 -0.72
N PHE A 109 -9.88 -4.49 0.04
CA PHE A 109 -9.06 -4.97 1.15
C PHE A 109 -9.80 -4.88 2.49
N GLY A 110 -10.57 -3.84 2.72
CA GLY A 110 -11.51 -3.72 3.84
C GLY A 110 -10.90 -3.44 5.22
N LYS A 111 -9.62 -3.04 5.29
CA LYS A 111 -8.91 -2.69 6.53
C LYS A 111 -8.41 -1.24 6.53
N GLU A 112 -7.39 -0.92 7.33
CA GLU A 112 -6.80 0.43 7.41
C GLU A 112 -6.29 0.88 6.03
N VAL A 113 -6.63 2.11 5.65
CA VAL A 113 -6.11 2.76 4.44
C VAL A 113 -5.34 4.00 4.86
N THR A 114 -4.05 4.04 4.52
CA THR A 114 -3.17 5.19 4.71
C THR A 114 -2.80 5.77 3.36
N ALA A 115 -3.00 7.07 3.15
CA ALA A 115 -2.62 7.74 1.91
C ALA A 115 -1.38 8.62 2.09
N PHE A 116 -0.48 8.56 1.10
CA PHE A 116 0.60 9.52 0.91
C PHE A 116 0.77 9.84 -0.56
N ALA A 117 0.78 11.14 -0.88
CA ALA A 117 1.23 11.66 -2.16
C ALA A 117 2.07 12.93 -1.93
N ALA A 118 3.00 13.22 -2.84
CA ALA A 118 3.86 14.41 -2.75
C ALA A 118 3.04 15.72 -2.82
N ALA A 119 1.88 15.68 -3.48
CA ALA A 119 0.94 16.79 -3.56
C ALA A 119 -0.50 16.25 -3.65
N TYR A 120 -1.44 17.02 -3.12
CA TYR A 120 -2.88 16.76 -3.24
C TYR A 120 -3.56 17.96 -3.93
N SER A 121 -4.50 17.67 -4.82
CA SER A 121 -5.53 18.64 -5.16
C SER A 121 -6.57 18.69 -4.03
N GLU A 122 -7.37 19.76 -4.00
CA GLU A 122 -8.49 19.87 -3.04
C GLU A 122 -9.53 18.75 -3.26
N GLN A 123 -9.76 18.40 -4.54
CA GLN A 123 -10.69 17.34 -4.89
C GLN A 123 -10.19 15.98 -4.41
N ASP A 124 -8.91 15.64 -4.66
CA ASP A 124 -8.32 14.39 -4.19
C ASP A 124 -8.39 14.28 -2.66
N LEU A 125 -8.06 15.38 -1.96
CA LEU A 125 -8.11 15.38 -0.51
C LEU A 125 -9.53 15.12 0.02
N LYS A 126 -10.55 15.76 -0.56
CA LYS A 126 -11.95 15.52 -0.17
C LYS A 126 -12.35 14.06 -0.37
N GLU A 127 -11.92 13.43 -1.45
CA GLU A 127 -12.17 12.01 -1.69
C GLU A 127 -11.41 11.12 -0.69
N LEU A 128 -10.14 11.41 -0.42
CA LEU A 128 -9.32 10.68 0.55
C LEU A 128 -9.88 10.76 1.97
N LEU A 129 -10.48 11.89 2.37
CA LEU A 129 -11.13 12.06 3.67
C LEU A 129 -12.31 11.11 3.89
N THR A 130 -12.93 10.61 2.84
CA THR A 130 -14.04 9.65 2.92
C THR A 130 -13.57 8.20 2.89
N THR A 131 -12.35 7.93 2.43
CA THR A 131 -11.85 6.57 2.19
C THR A 131 -10.71 6.16 3.12
N CYS A 132 -9.91 7.11 3.60
CA CYS A 132 -8.70 6.83 4.38
C CYS A 132 -8.93 6.92 5.89
N ASN A 133 -8.17 6.13 6.63
CA ASN A 133 -8.03 6.25 8.08
C ASN A 133 -6.90 7.21 8.46
N ARG A 134 -5.92 7.38 7.55
CA ARG A 134 -4.77 8.26 7.74
C ARG A 134 -4.36 8.91 6.43
N ILE A 135 -4.00 10.20 6.50
CA ILE A 135 -3.47 10.96 5.37
C ILE A 135 -2.17 11.62 5.80
N ILE A 136 -1.12 11.45 4.99
CA ILE A 136 0.22 12.01 5.26
C ILE A 136 0.45 13.18 4.32
N PHE A 137 0.76 14.34 4.87
CA PHE A 137 1.16 15.53 4.13
C PHE A 137 2.66 15.58 3.90
N ASN A 138 3.06 16.12 2.76
CA ASN A 138 4.47 16.20 2.37
C ASN A 138 5.18 17.44 2.93
N SER A 139 4.44 18.47 3.31
CA SER A 139 5.00 19.74 3.79
C SER A 139 4.06 20.48 4.73
N PHE A 140 4.61 21.38 5.57
CA PHE A 140 3.81 22.28 6.38
C PHE A 140 2.95 23.24 5.56
N SER A 141 3.40 23.63 4.37
CA SER A 141 2.59 24.45 3.47
C SER A 141 1.32 23.73 3.00
N GLN A 142 1.41 22.43 2.68
CA GLN A 142 0.22 21.64 2.39
C GLN A 142 -0.68 21.50 3.62
N TRP A 143 -0.12 21.19 4.78
CA TRP A 143 -0.85 21.06 6.04
C TRP A 143 -1.65 22.34 6.35
N LYS A 144 -1.00 23.50 6.26
CA LYS A 144 -1.62 24.80 6.49
C LYS A 144 -2.71 25.10 5.44
N ARG A 145 -2.40 24.87 4.16
CA ARG A 145 -3.34 25.11 3.05
C ARG A 145 -4.67 24.38 3.22
N PHE A 146 -4.60 23.14 3.69
CA PHE A 146 -5.78 22.29 3.77
C PHE A 146 -6.46 22.25 5.15
N ARG A 147 -5.97 23.06 6.10
CA ARG A 147 -6.43 23.02 7.50
C ARG A 147 -7.95 23.22 7.65
N GLU A 148 -8.55 24.09 6.88
CA GLU A 148 -9.99 24.32 6.92
C GLU A 148 -10.80 23.11 6.40
N ILE A 149 -10.32 22.46 5.36
CA ILE A 149 -10.98 21.28 4.77
C ILE A 149 -10.96 20.11 5.75
N ILE A 150 -9.86 19.90 6.46
CA ILE A 150 -9.66 18.77 7.37
C ILE A 150 -10.21 19.00 8.78
N ARG A 151 -10.56 20.24 9.12
CA ARG A 151 -11.01 20.65 10.48
C ARG A 151 -12.08 19.76 11.09
N ASN A 152 -13.04 19.32 10.27
CA ASN A 152 -14.18 18.52 10.71
C ASN A 152 -13.98 17.00 10.55
N SER A 153 -12.82 16.56 10.11
CA SER A 153 -12.52 15.13 9.82
C SER A 153 -12.03 14.42 11.08
N LYS A 154 -12.95 14.11 12.01
CA LYS A 154 -12.63 13.52 13.32
C LYS A 154 -12.11 12.08 13.24
N ASP A 155 -12.50 11.34 12.19
CA ASP A 155 -12.19 9.91 12.03
C ASP A 155 -10.89 9.65 11.26
N VAL A 156 -10.30 10.72 10.69
CA VAL A 156 -9.05 10.62 9.92
C VAL A 156 -7.88 11.14 10.74
N LYS A 157 -6.82 10.35 10.84
CA LYS A 157 -5.55 10.76 11.46
C LYS A 157 -4.64 11.40 10.44
N PHE A 158 -3.96 12.47 10.84
CA PHE A 158 -3.05 13.18 9.96
C PHE A 158 -1.61 12.98 10.41
N GLY A 159 -0.73 12.84 9.43
CA GLY A 159 0.71 12.74 9.64
C GLY A 159 1.46 13.67 8.69
N ILE A 160 2.76 13.82 8.94
CA ILE A 160 3.64 14.60 8.09
C ILE A 160 4.85 13.77 7.69
N ARG A 161 5.28 13.89 6.45
CA ARG A 161 6.47 13.21 5.97
C ARG A 161 7.71 14.01 6.35
N CYS A 162 8.65 13.33 7.01
CA CYS A 162 9.97 13.85 7.35
C CYS A 162 11.00 13.32 6.35
N ASN A 163 11.92 14.19 5.93
CA ASN A 163 13.13 13.80 5.24
C ASN A 163 14.27 13.76 6.26
N PRO A 164 14.80 12.58 6.63
CA PRO A 164 15.89 12.48 7.61
C PRO A 164 17.23 12.93 7.06
N GLU A 165 17.30 13.32 5.77
CA GLU A 165 18.54 13.72 5.07
C GLU A 165 19.61 12.61 5.10
N HIS A 166 19.15 11.37 5.25
CA HIS A 166 19.93 10.15 5.25
C HIS A 166 19.16 9.03 4.54
N SER A 167 19.84 8.31 3.68
CA SER A 167 19.31 7.15 2.94
C SER A 167 20.38 6.08 2.84
N GLU A 168 19.93 4.83 2.77
CA GLU A 168 20.79 3.67 2.49
C GLU A 168 20.53 3.10 1.08
N GLY A 169 19.86 3.87 0.22
CA GLY A 169 19.60 3.50 -1.18
C GLY A 169 20.89 3.44 -2.00
N ASP A 170 21.04 2.41 -2.84
CA ASP A 170 22.25 2.20 -3.65
C ASP A 170 22.28 3.09 -4.91
N VAL A 171 21.14 3.62 -5.33
CA VAL A 171 21.00 4.38 -6.58
C VAL A 171 20.54 5.81 -6.27
N GLU A 172 21.44 6.78 -6.50
CA GLU A 172 21.21 8.19 -6.16
C GLU A 172 19.94 8.78 -6.78
N ILE A 173 19.60 8.42 -8.02
CA ILE A 173 18.40 8.93 -8.71
C ILE A 173 17.09 8.49 -8.04
N TYR A 174 17.12 7.38 -7.30
CA TYR A 174 15.98 6.85 -6.56
C TYR A 174 16.01 7.20 -5.08
N ASP A 175 17.06 7.90 -4.62
CA ASP A 175 17.18 8.29 -3.23
C ASP A 175 16.12 9.34 -2.85
N PRO A 176 15.12 8.98 -2.00
CA PRO A 176 14.08 9.90 -1.59
C PRO A 176 14.58 10.98 -0.63
N CYS A 177 15.80 10.86 -0.11
CA CYS A 177 16.42 11.76 0.85
C CYS A 177 17.58 12.56 0.27
N ALA A 178 17.83 12.48 -1.05
CA ALA A 178 18.86 13.24 -1.73
C ALA A 178 18.76 14.76 -1.46
N PRO A 179 19.87 15.53 -1.51
CA PRO A 179 19.89 16.96 -1.14
C PRO A 179 18.89 17.84 -1.89
N LYS A 180 18.48 17.43 -3.11
CA LYS A 180 17.50 18.13 -3.95
C LYS A 180 16.11 17.49 -3.92
N SER A 181 15.88 16.50 -3.05
CA SER A 181 14.59 15.85 -2.94
C SER A 181 13.52 16.83 -2.43
N ARG A 182 12.36 16.81 -3.09
CA ARG A 182 11.16 17.54 -2.65
C ARG A 182 10.27 16.74 -1.72
N LEU A 183 10.71 15.53 -1.31
CA LEU A 183 9.90 14.58 -0.55
C LEU A 183 10.20 14.70 0.93
N GLY A 184 9.18 15.14 1.66
CA GLY A 184 9.26 15.32 3.12
C GLY A 184 9.93 16.61 3.56
N ILE A 185 9.79 16.90 4.83
CA ILE A 185 10.26 18.10 5.51
C ILE A 185 11.63 17.79 6.10
N ARG A 186 12.63 18.61 5.81
CA ARG A 186 13.95 18.50 6.41
C ARG A 186 13.95 19.05 7.82
N ARG A 187 14.92 18.67 8.63
CA ARG A 187 15.02 19.11 10.02
C ARG A 187 14.97 20.62 10.18
N ALA A 188 15.71 21.34 9.35
CA ALA A 188 15.76 22.81 9.38
C ALA A 188 14.39 23.48 9.12
N ASP A 189 13.51 22.81 8.40
CA ASP A 189 12.20 23.35 8.04
C ASP A 189 11.12 23.08 9.12
N PHE A 190 11.49 22.46 10.25
CA PHE A 190 10.61 22.26 11.42
C PHE A 190 10.63 23.44 12.41
N ASP A 191 11.63 24.31 12.33
CA ASP A 191 11.79 25.40 13.29
C ASP A 191 10.61 26.38 13.22
N GLY A 192 9.98 26.61 14.37
CA GLY A 192 8.80 27.48 14.48
C GLY A 192 7.48 26.90 13.98
N GLU A 193 7.45 25.65 13.52
CA GLU A 193 6.24 25.01 13.02
C GLU A 193 5.48 24.26 14.11
N SER A 194 4.15 24.38 14.11
CA SER A 194 3.28 23.63 15.04
C SER A 194 2.94 22.26 14.50
N LEU A 195 3.05 21.26 15.36
CA LEU A 195 2.58 19.89 15.12
C LEU A 195 1.15 19.64 15.62
N GLU A 196 0.42 20.69 16.00
CA GLU A 196 -0.97 20.54 16.45
C GLU A 196 -1.84 19.87 15.38
N GLY A 197 -2.51 18.78 15.77
CA GLY A 197 -3.33 17.96 14.87
C GLY A 197 -2.54 16.91 14.07
N ILE A 198 -1.21 16.91 14.13
CA ILE A 198 -0.35 15.86 13.55
C ILE A 198 -0.22 14.72 14.57
N THR A 199 -0.59 13.53 14.18
CA THR A 199 -0.59 12.33 15.06
C THR A 199 0.50 11.32 14.69
N GLY A 200 1.30 11.58 13.66
CA GLY A 200 2.35 10.67 13.23
C GLY A 200 3.35 11.29 12.28
N LEU A 201 4.55 10.74 12.29
CA LEU A 201 5.62 11.07 11.37
C LEU A 201 5.79 9.92 10.38
N HIS A 202 6.00 10.25 9.11
CA HIS A 202 6.28 9.30 8.05
C HIS A 202 7.69 9.52 7.52
N MET A 203 8.46 8.46 7.46
CA MET A 203 9.81 8.44 6.87
C MET A 203 9.86 7.41 5.77
N HIS A 204 10.56 7.71 4.69
CA HIS A 204 10.84 6.79 3.59
C HIS A 204 12.26 7.05 3.12
N ASN A 205 13.19 6.32 3.69
CA ASN A 205 14.64 6.46 3.49
C ASN A 205 15.30 5.16 2.97
N LEU A 206 14.48 4.15 2.68
CA LEU A 206 14.90 2.94 2.00
C LEU A 206 14.10 2.82 0.69
N CYS A 207 14.79 2.72 -0.43
CA CYS A 207 14.19 2.47 -1.73
C CYS A 207 14.92 1.31 -2.38
N GLU A 208 14.17 0.28 -2.77
CA GLU A 208 14.69 -0.93 -3.42
C GLU A 208 15.74 -1.72 -2.59
N LYS A 209 15.56 -1.76 -1.26
CA LYS A 209 16.34 -2.60 -0.33
C LYS A 209 15.49 -3.56 0.45
#